data_d8742ff6bd3e7a284101433cb51cdf46
#
_entry.id   d8742ff6bd3e7a284101433cb51cdf46
#
_cell.length_a   1.000
_cell.length_b   1.000
_cell.length_c   1.000
_cell.angle_alpha   90.00
_cell.angle_beta   90.00
_cell.angle_gamma   90.00
#
_symmetry.space_group_name_H-M   'P 1'
#
loop_
_entity.id
_entity.type
_entity.pdbx_description
1 polymer ?
#
loop_
_entity_poly.entity_id
_entity_poly.type
_entity_poly.pdbx_seq_one_letter_code
_entity_poly.pdbx_strand_id
1 'polypeptide(L)'
;MGTNKLLTVELVPKTCWWSSVRTTVKKEEWDKIRFISYEAANHKCEICGDTGKNQGYKHNVECHEIWEYDDENKIQKLIGLISLCPTCHQVKHIGRAIAIGKHQEAYNQLAKVN
;
A
#
# COMPACT_ATOMS: atom_id res chain seq x y z
N MET A 1 -12.11 -3.91 -17.03
CA MET A 1 -12.13 -4.97 -16.14
C MET A 1 -12.30 -4.56 -14.73
N GLY A 2 -13.47 -4.55 -14.30
CA GLY A 2 -13.71 -4.29 -12.92
C GLY A 2 -13.18 -5.43 -12.09
N THR A 3 -12.04 -5.26 -11.58
CA THR A 3 -11.59 -6.20 -10.59
C THR A 3 -12.12 -5.73 -9.27
N ASN A 4 -12.96 -6.52 -8.66
CA ASN A 4 -13.39 -6.29 -7.29
C ASN A 4 -12.21 -6.58 -6.37
N LYS A 5 -11.33 -5.59 -6.24
CA LYS A 5 -10.21 -5.70 -5.31
C LYS A 5 -10.72 -5.40 -3.91
N LEU A 6 -10.61 -6.38 -3.03
CA LEU A 6 -10.93 -6.19 -1.62
C LEU A 6 -9.76 -5.51 -0.91
N LEU A 7 -10.07 -4.66 0.04
CA LEU A 7 -9.08 -4.09 0.92
C LEU A 7 -8.79 -5.10 2.04
N THR A 8 -7.54 -5.47 2.18
CA THR A 8 -7.10 -6.43 3.19
C THR A 8 -5.99 -5.86 4.05
N VAL A 9 -5.89 -6.34 5.28
CA VAL A 9 -4.77 -6.06 6.16
C VAL A 9 -3.63 -7.01 5.78
N GLU A 10 -2.41 -6.50 5.74
CA GLU A 10 -1.22 -7.31 5.45
C GLU A 10 -0.32 -7.36 6.67
N LEU A 11 0.02 -8.58 7.09
CA LEU A 11 0.94 -8.82 8.18
C LEU A 11 2.20 -9.45 7.63
N VAL A 12 3.33 -8.79 7.82
CA VAL A 12 4.61 -9.25 7.31
C VAL A 12 5.25 -10.19 8.34
N PRO A 13 5.63 -11.42 7.96
CA PRO A 13 6.35 -12.31 8.86
C PRO A 13 7.65 -11.66 9.35
N LYS A 14 8.01 -11.86 10.61
CA LYS A 14 9.24 -11.28 11.17
C LYS A 14 10.49 -11.69 10.40
N THR A 15 10.51 -12.88 9.85
CA THR A 15 11.62 -13.38 9.04
C THR A 15 11.81 -12.62 7.73
N CYS A 16 10.80 -11.81 7.33
CA CYS A 16 10.81 -11.03 6.09
C CYS A 16 10.85 -9.51 6.34
N TRP A 17 11.12 -9.06 7.55
CA TRP A 17 11.16 -7.63 7.91
C TRP A 17 12.52 -6.98 7.59
N TRP A 18 13.07 -7.22 6.43
CA TRP A 18 14.45 -6.80 6.18
C TRP A 18 14.67 -6.01 4.89
N SER A 19 13.73 -6.03 3.96
CA SER A 19 13.90 -5.21 2.76
C SER A 19 12.60 -4.86 2.07
N SER A 20 12.66 -3.79 1.28
CA SER A 20 11.60 -3.39 0.36
C SER A 20 12.27 -2.89 -0.92
N VAL A 21 11.50 -2.72 -2.01
CA VAL A 21 12.03 -2.13 -3.24
C VAL A 21 12.56 -0.73 -2.95
N ARG A 22 11.80 0.04 -2.18
CA ARG A 22 12.14 1.41 -1.80
C ARG A 22 13.52 1.52 -1.14
N THR A 23 13.91 0.53 -0.34
CA THR A 23 15.19 0.52 0.37
C THR A 23 16.31 -0.16 -0.42
N THR A 24 15.97 -0.91 -1.46
CA THR A 24 16.91 -1.71 -2.24
C THR A 24 17.45 -0.98 -3.45
N VAL A 25 16.65 -0.10 -4.06
CA VAL A 25 17.04 0.67 -5.25
C VAL A 25 17.33 2.12 -4.87
N LYS A 26 17.97 2.84 -5.79
CA LYS A 26 18.22 4.28 -5.61
C LYS A 26 16.91 5.06 -5.61
N LYS A 27 16.90 6.20 -4.93
CA LYS A 27 15.73 7.06 -4.84
C LYS A 27 15.15 7.42 -6.20
N GLU A 28 16.01 7.76 -7.16
CA GLU A 28 15.57 8.12 -8.51
C GLU A 28 14.88 6.95 -9.23
N GLU A 29 15.37 5.74 -9.01
CA GLU A 29 14.76 4.54 -9.57
C GLU A 29 13.42 4.24 -8.91
N TRP A 30 13.34 4.37 -7.58
CA TRP A 30 12.09 4.21 -6.85
C TRP A 30 11.04 5.23 -7.32
N ASP A 31 11.44 6.48 -7.48
CA ASP A 31 10.53 7.53 -7.95
C ASP A 31 9.96 7.21 -9.34
N LYS A 32 10.78 6.69 -10.26
CA LYS A 32 10.30 6.26 -11.58
C LYS A 32 9.29 5.14 -11.45
N ILE A 33 9.58 4.14 -10.64
CA ILE A 33 8.70 2.97 -10.43
C ILE A 33 7.35 3.41 -9.87
N ARG A 34 7.34 4.22 -8.81
CA ARG A 34 6.09 4.64 -8.18
C ARG A 34 5.27 5.56 -9.08
N PHE A 35 5.91 6.43 -9.85
CA PHE A 35 5.20 7.31 -10.78
C PHE A 35 4.52 6.53 -11.91
N ILE A 36 5.14 5.47 -12.41
CA ILE A 36 4.51 4.57 -13.38
C ILE A 36 3.25 3.95 -12.78
N SER A 37 3.31 3.50 -11.54
CA SER A 37 2.16 2.95 -10.83
C SER A 37 1.03 3.99 -10.69
N TYR A 38 1.37 5.23 -10.34
CA TYR A 38 0.38 6.30 -10.20
C TYR A 38 -0.31 6.62 -11.53
N GLU A 39 0.45 6.70 -12.61
CA GLU A 39 -0.12 6.98 -13.94
C GLU A 39 -1.02 5.84 -14.40
N ALA A 40 -0.62 4.60 -14.19
CA ALA A 40 -1.44 3.44 -14.55
C ALA A 40 -2.78 3.44 -13.82
N ALA A 41 -2.83 4.00 -12.61
CA ALA A 41 -4.05 4.10 -11.80
C ALA A 41 -4.82 5.41 -12.04
N ASN A 42 -4.39 6.26 -12.95
CA ASN A 42 -4.94 7.60 -13.18
C ASN A 42 -4.93 8.46 -11.91
N HIS A 43 -3.91 8.29 -11.07
CA HIS A 43 -3.72 9.01 -9.80
C HIS A 43 -4.89 8.84 -8.83
N LYS A 44 -5.59 7.71 -8.92
CA LYS A 44 -6.70 7.35 -8.03
C LYS A 44 -6.40 6.04 -7.33
N CYS A 45 -6.98 5.86 -6.14
CA CYS A 45 -6.87 4.60 -5.43
C CYS A 45 -7.46 3.44 -6.25
N GLU A 46 -6.70 2.39 -6.45
CA GLU A 46 -7.17 1.24 -7.22
C GLU A 46 -8.22 0.41 -6.48
N ILE A 47 -8.42 0.65 -5.19
CA ILE A 47 -9.43 -0.06 -4.37
C ILE A 47 -10.71 0.74 -4.24
N CYS A 48 -10.64 1.96 -3.70
CA CYS A 48 -11.84 2.76 -3.42
C CYS A 48 -12.12 3.85 -4.45
N GLY A 49 -11.19 4.14 -5.35
CA GLY A 49 -11.35 5.16 -6.39
C GLY A 49 -11.19 6.59 -5.91
N ASP A 50 -10.96 6.81 -4.63
CA ASP A 50 -10.80 8.13 -4.05
C ASP A 50 -9.35 8.62 -4.17
N THR A 51 -9.11 9.85 -3.78
CA THR A 51 -7.78 10.47 -3.80
C THR A 51 -7.43 11.01 -2.43
N GLY A 52 -6.13 11.05 -2.14
CA GLY A 52 -5.67 11.61 -0.87
C GLY A 52 -6.04 13.08 -0.72
N LYS A 53 -6.09 13.84 -1.82
CA LYS A 53 -6.48 15.25 -1.76
C LYS A 53 -7.91 15.43 -1.27
N ASN A 54 -8.81 14.54 -1.67
CA ASN A 54 -10.19 14.54 -1.15
C ASN A 54 -10.27 14.19 0.34
N GLN A 55 -9.24 13.56 0.87
CA GLN A 55 -9.15 13.12 2.26
C GLN A 55 -8.34 14.09 3.13
N GLY A 56 -7.92 15.24 2.57
CA GLY A 56 -7.14 16.23 3.31
C GLY A 56 -5.62 16.06 3.22
N TYR A 57 -5.13 15.17 2.38
CA TYR A 57 -3.70 14.98 2.16
C TYR A 57 -3.21 15.84 1.00
N LYS A 58 -1.89 16.03 0.92
CA LYS A 58 -1.27 16.84 -0.15
C LYS A 58 -1.05 16.08 -1.44
N HIS A 59 -1.13 14.75 -1.40
CA HIS A 59 -0.92 13.87 -2.55
C HIS A 59 -2.13 12.96 -2.74
N ASN A 60 -2.29 12.40 -3.94
CA ASN A 60 -3.45 11.60 -4.28
C ASN A 60 -3.31 10.13 -3.91
N VAL A 61 -2.19 9.52 -4.23
CA VAL A 61 -1.98 8.08 -4.00
C VAL A 61 -0.55 7.82 -3.54
N GLU A 62 -0.39 6.63 -2.97
CA GLU A 62 0.89 6.11 -2.53
C GLU A 62 1.10 4.74 -3.16
N CYS A 63 2.35 4.39 -3.45
CA CYS A 63 2.67 3.11 -4.05
C CYS A 63 2.88 2.07 -2.96
N HIS A 64 2.08 1.02 -2.99
CA HIS A 64 2.18 -0.10 -2.07
C HIS A 64 2.77 -1.31 -2.79
N GLU A 65 3.77 -1.93 -2.18
CA GLU A 65 4.41 -3.13 -2.70
C GLU A 65 3.61 -4.36 -2.29
N ILE A 66 3.29 -5.22 -3.25
CA ILE A 66 2.59 -6.47 -2.99
C ILE A 66 3.62 -7.58 -2.96
N TRP A 67 3.78 -8.20 -1.80
CA TRP A 67 4.76 -9.24 -1.56
C TRP A 67 4.10 -10.58 -1.30
N GLU A 68 4.75 -11.63 -1.80
CA GLU A 68 4.45 -13.00 -1.41
C GLU A 68 5.56 -13.48 -0.50
N TYR A 69 5.20 -14.03 0.65
CA TYR A 69 6.16 -14.44 1.67
C TYR A 69 6.16 -15.96 1.83
N ASP A 70 7.35 -16.54 1.80
CA ASP A 70 7.56 -17.94 2.19
C ASP A 70 8.36 -17.89 3.50
N ASP A 71 7.65 -18.00 4.62
CA ASP A 71 8.25 -17.89 5.94
C ASP A 71 9.19 -19.05 6.25
N GLU A 72 8.87 -20.23 5.78
CA GLU A 72 9.67 -21.44 6.00
C GLU A 72 11.05 -21.34 5.34
N ASN A 73 11.09 -20.88 4.10
CA ASN A 73 12.34 -20.71 3.34
C ASN A 73 12.92 -19.30 3.43
N LYS A 74 12.27 -18.41 4.18
CA LYS A 74 12.68 -17.01 4.36
C LYS A 74 12.81 -16.27 3.03
N ILE A 75 11.88 -16.51 2.12
CA ILE A 75 11.85 -15.89 0.81
C ILE A 75 10.77 -14.79 0.79
N GLN A 76 11.13 -13.65 0.22
CA GLN A 76 10.23 -12.52 -0.02
C GLN A 76 10.24 -12.23 -1.52
N LYS A 77 9.08 -12.37 -2.16
CA LYS A 77 8.95 -12.19 -3.59
C LYS A 77 8.01 -11.04 -3.91
N LEU A 78 8.49 -10.04 -4.65
CA LEU A 78 7.66 -8.95 -5.11
C LEU A 78 6.78 -9.44 -6.27
N ILE A 79 5.46 -9.37 -6.11
CA ILE A 79 4.53 -9.81 -7.15
C ILE A 79 3.82 -8.65 -7.83
N GLY A 80 3.92 -7.45 -7.33
CA GLY A 80 3.35 -6.29 -7.98
C GLY A 80 3.35 -5.04 -7.14
N LEU A 81 2.80 -3.99 -7.72
CA LEU A 81 2.61 -2.69 -7.08
C LEU A 81 1.17 -2.26 -7.27
N ILE A 82 0.64 -1.54 -6.30
CA ILE A 82 -0.72 -1.00 -6.36
C ILE A 82 -0.71 0.43 -5.83
N SER A 83 -1.44 1.32 -6.49
CA SER A 83 -1.60 2.70 -6.03
C SER A 83 -2.80 2.79 -5.11
N LEU A 84 -2.59 3.28 -3.91
CA LEU A 84 -3.62 3.37 -2.88
C LEU A 84 -3.71 4.79 -2.33
N CYS A 85 -4.92 5.25 -2.03
CA CYS A 85 -5.07 6.49 -1.26
C CYS A 85 -4.47 6.29 0.14
N PRO A 86 -4.12 7.39 0.85
CA PRO A 86 -3.48 7.26 2.15
C PRO A 86 -4.28 6.44 3.16
N THR A 87 -5.61 6.55 3.18
CA THR A 87 -6.43 5.82 4.14
C THR A 87 -6.50 4.32 3.84
N CYS A 88 -6.57 3.91 2.57
CA CYS A 88 -6.48 2.50 2.20
C CYS A 88 -5.08 1.95 2.48
N HIS A 89 -4.04 2.74 2.24
CA HIS A 89 -2.66 2.33 2.50
C HIS A 89 -2.42 2.12 4.00
N GLN A 90 -3.05 2.92 4.86
CA GLN A 90 -2.98 2.72 6.31
C GLN A 90 -3.55 1.36 6.74
N VAL A 91 -4.60 0.89 6.07
CA VAL A 91 -5.15 -0.43 6.37
C VAL A 91 -4.15 -1.53 6.05
N LYS A 92 -3.43 -1.40 4.94
CA LYS A 92 -2.38 -2.35 4.58
C LYS A 92 -1.27 -2.42 5.64
N HIS A 93 -0.99 -1.31 6.29
CA HIS A 93 0.03 -1.20 7.33
C HIS A 93 -0.60 -0.95 8.70
N ILE A 94 -1.54 -1.80 9.09
CA ILE A 94 -2.33 -1.62 10.33
C ILE A 94 -1.45 -1.52 11.58
N GLY A 95 -0.36 -2.25 11.64
CA GLY A 95 0.57 -2.18 12.76
C GLY A 95 1.16 -0.79 12.94
N ARG A 96 1.53 -0.13 11.83
CA ARG A 96 2.01 1.25 11.86
C ARG A 96 0.90 2.21 12.25
N ALA A 97 -0.31 2.01 11.72
CA ALA A 97 -1.46 2.86 12.05
C ALA A 97 -1.76 2.82 13.55
N ILE A 98 -1.70 1.64 14.17
CA ILE A 98 -1.85 1.49 15.61
C ILE A 98 -0.75 2.25 16.34
N ALA A 99 0.50 2.08 15.94
CA ALA A 99 1.65 2.70 16.58
C ALA A 99 1.60 4.23 16.56
N ILE A 100 1.07 4.83 15.49
CA ILE A 100 1.01 6.30 15.35
C ILE A 100 -0.36 6.88 15.73
N GLY A 101 -1.28 6.07 16.26
CA GLY A 101 -2.58 6.53 16.72
C GLY A 101 -3.62 6.75 15.63
N LYS A 102 -3.42 6.19 14.44
CA LYS A 102 -4.36 6.33 13.31
C LYS A 102 -5.19 5.07 13.03
N HIS A 103 -5.23 4.15 13.99
CA HIS A 103 -5.95 2.89 13.81
C HIS A 103 -7.46 3.07 13.59
N GLN A 104 -8.09 4.07 14.21
CA GLN A 104 -9.51 4.30 14.02
C GLN A 104 -9.82 4.74 12.59
N GLU A 105 -8.99 5.60 12.01
CA GLU A 105 -9.11 6.01 10.61
C GLU A 105 -8.99 4.80 9.68
N ALA A 106 -8.02 3.91 9.96
CA ALA A 106 -7.83 2.70 9.18
C ALA A 106 -9.01 1.74 9.31
N TYR A 107 -9.54 1.54 10.51
CA TYR A 107 -10.72 0.69 10.73
C TYR A 107 -11.95 1.23 10.02
N ASN A 108 -12.16 2.54 10.07
CA ASN A 108 -13.28 3.18 9.38
C ASN A 108 -13.17 2.98 7.86
N GLN A 109 -11.98 3.12 7.32
CA GLN A 109 -11.74 2.93 5.88
C GLN A 109 -11.99 1.48 5.48
N LEU A 110 -11.53 0.52 6.27
CA LEU A 110 -11.74 -0.90 6.02
C LEU A 110 -13.24 -1.24 5.95
N ALA A 111 -14.01 -0.73 6.89
CA ALA A 111 -15.45 -0.93 6.93
C ALA A 111 -16.16 -0.26 5.76
N LYS A 112 -15.74 0.95 5.38
CA LYS A 112 -16.33 1.72 4.29
C LYS A 112 -16.13 1.06 2.93
N VAL A 113 -14.94 0.48 2.70
CA VAL A 113 -14.57 -0.06 1.39
C VAL A 113 -15.11 -1.48 1.20
N ASN A 114 -15.16 -2.25 2.25
CA ASN A 114 -15.64 -3.63 2.22
C ASN A 114 -17.08 -3.71 2.70
#